data_98623430e2cd1a959ba3abeb633d39cc
#
_entry.id   98623430e2cd1a959ba3abeb633d39cc
#
_cell.length_a   1.000
_cell.length_b   1.000
_cell.length_c   1.000
_cell.angle_alpha   90.00
_cell.angle_beta   90.00
_cell.angle_gamma   90.00
#
_symmetry.space_group_name_H-M   'P 1'
#
loop_
_entity.id
_entity.type
_entity.pdbx_description
1 polymer ?
#
loop_
_entity_poly.entity_id
_entity_poly.type
_entity_poly.pdbx_seq_one_letter_code
_entity_poly.pdbx_strand_id
1 'polypeptide(L)'
;MGRSAIAAGSDGFESLEVDAMNPCQVGPYEMSVSIEDRTMVHTLGSKTVDGQAIGTLDFPTAIAIGSGTRGRSYLVYDADSVWQSPVSWFSTKKRWDISPGFDLGTATQRPTTTECLYCHINQHEKIPDSINRYKLPLSPLQLSIGCERCHGPGELHSQERTEDKPLDASLGGIDTSIVNPKHLSDDLQLSICAQCHLSGKARVTRKDRLANDFRPGMPLELFINAFLAHPEAKFKNKAVGHFDQMLQAKCRTASGGKLLCTSCHDPHASFEPQEALRRFIDDCKSCHQTQVCTEVQETRDKQQDNCIECHMPTNSNTNIAHISLTDHRIMRRPSEPAASNDGPKDQSLLVPYFQSDVLSPEEQRRDLGIALIGFTEKMPMNLPIKRPTVEQARAMLKEALERSPDDIDAWIALSTAEIAIGNPDAALAAIQSAMRAAPKSEEVLAQVAYVAEVAGRLDLSIAALNDLVSNNPGSTDYRIKRMVMQVANGDFYEAQAESQELIRVNPLQPTARLIQGMCLYGSGDKSAGRKEVDIAMNLASTQQQKMMIQTWFNRFVAFQAKNEQDGPEGLPER
;
A
#
# COMPACT_ATOMS: atom_id res chain seq x y z
N MET A 1 1.76 -6.00 19.39
CA MET A 1 1.70 -4.80 18.55
C MET A 1 2.87 -3.85 18.79
N GLY A 2 3.34 -3.66 20.02
CA GLY A 2 4.46 -2.78 20.34
C GLY A 2 5.85 -3.12 19.76
N ARG A 3 5.94 -4.09 18.84
CA ARG A 3 7.16 -4.42 18.07
C ARG A 3 6.95 -4.27 16.56
N SER A 4 5.93 -3.51 16.14
CA SER A 4 5.58 -3.37 14.72
C SER A 4 6.54 -2.48 13.94
N ALA A 5 7.32 -1.64 14.62
CA ALA A 5 8.37 -0.82 14.02
C ALA A 5 9.49 -0.53 15.03
N ILE A 6 10.74 -0.54 14.57
CA ILE A 6 11.95 -0.22 15.34
C ILE A 6 12.80 0.78 14.56
N ALA A 7 13.38 1.77 15.26
CA ALA A 7 14.35 2.68 14.64
C ALA A 7 15.72 2.01 14.46
N ALA A 8 16.46 2.46 13.46
CA ALA A 8 17.86 2.09 13.29
C ALA A 8 18.67 2.48 14.55
N GLY A 9 19.59 1.63 14.95
CA GLY A 9 20.42 1.84 16.15
C GLY A 9 19.74 1.51 17.48
N SER A 10 18.45 1.11 17.48
CA SER A 10 17.78 0.63 18.69
C SER A 10 18.16 -0.81 19.03
N ASP A 11 18.01 -1.20 20.29
CA ASP A 11 18.21 -2.59 20.70
C ASP A 11 17.30 -3.51 19.90
N GLY A 12 17.87 -4.53 19.27
CA GLY A 12 17.16 -5.49 18.41
C GLY A 12 17.15 -5.14 16.92
N PHE A 13 17.56 -3.94 16.49
CA PHE A 13 17.73 -3.64 15.07
C PHE A 13 19.01 -4.31 14.52
N GLU A 14 20.11 -4.20 15.27
CA GLU A 14 21.39 -4.81 14.93
C GLU A 14 21.41 -6.33 15.08
N SER A 15 20.44 -6.90 15.78
CA SER A 15 20.27 -8.36 15.92
C SER A 15 19.54 -9.01 14.72
N LEU A 16 19.24 -8.22 13.69
CA LEU A 16 18.63 -8.74 12.46
C LEU A 16 19.62 -9.67 11.75
N GLU A 17 19.09 -10.75 11.16
CA GLU A 17 19.90 -11.79 10.50
C GLU A 17 20.49 -11.25 9.18
N VAL A 18 21.67 -10.64 9.25
CA VAL A 18 22.36 -10.03 8.11
C VAL A 18 22.99 -11.10 7.22
N ASP A 19 23.52 -12.17 7.82
CA ASP A 19 24.34 -13.16 7.09
C ASP A 19 23.54 -14.26 6.37
N ALA A 20 22.21 -14.31 6.59
CA ALA A 20 21.38 -15.35 6.02
C ALA A 20 21.15 -15.14 4.51
N MET A 21 21.74 -16.03 3.69
CA MET A 21 21.70 -15.97 2.21
C MET A 21 22.03 -14.56 1.68
N ASN A 22 23.15 -14.02 2.13
CA ASN A 22 23.61 -12.68 1.80
C ASN A 22 25.03 -12.76 1.21
N PRO A 23 25.28 -12.32 -0.03
CA PRO A 23 24.31 -11.72 -0.97
C PRO A 23 23.36 -12.74 -1.60
N CYS A 24 22.24 -12.24 -2.16
CA CYS A 24 21.31 -13.04 -2.92
C CYS A 24 21.08 -12.48 -4.33
N GLN A 25 20.86 -13.38 -5.31
CA GLN A 25 20.59 -12.99 -6.69
C GLN A 25 19.10 -12.97 -6.98
N VAL A 26 18.61 -11.87 -7.54
CA VAL A 26 17.21 -11.74 -7.97
C VAL A 26 17.15 -11.13 -9.37
N GLY A 27 16.88 -11.97 -10.36
CA GLY A 27 16.93 -11.55 -11.76
C GLY A 27 18.32 -10.99 -12.14
N PRO A 28 18.40 -9.80 -12.73
CA PRO A 28 19.68 -9.18 -13.09
C PRO A 28 20.39 -8.49 -11.91
N TYR A 29 19.81 -8.49 -10.71
CA TYR A 29 20.31 -7.77 -9.55
C TYR A 29 20.93 -8.70 -8.52
N GLU A 30 22.07 -8.30 -7.97
CA GLU A 30 22.67 -8.84 -6.77
C GLU A 30 22.26 -7.94 -5.59
N MET A 31 21.64 -8.52 -4.57
CA MET A 31 21.24 -7.83 -3.36
C MET A 31 22.14 -8.25 -2.20
N SER A 32 22.64 -7.28 -1.44
CA SER A 32 23.36 -7.53 -0.19
C SER A 32 22.84 -6.63 0.94
N VAL A 33 23.05 -7.09 2.16
CA VAL A 33 22.71 -6.38 3.39
C VAL A 33 23.97 -6.31 4.24
N SER A 34 24.33 -5.11 4.70
CA SER A 34 25.45 -4.84 5.60
C SER A 34 25.00 -4.03 6.81
N ILE A 35 25.83 -3.99 7.84
CA ILE A 35 25.68 -3.03 8.94
C ILE A 35 26.90 -2.14 8.95
N GLU A 36 26.69 -0.85 8.76
CA GLU A 36 27.69 0.18 8.70
C GLU A 36 27.33 1.27 9.72
N ASP A 37 28.24 1.54 10.67
CA ASP A 37 28.03 2.53 11.73
C ASP A 37 26.65 2.42 12.43
N ARG A 38 26.24 1.18 12.78
CA ARG A 38 24.94 0.84 13.39
C ARG A 38 23.73 1.06 12.48
N THR A 39 23.92 1.38 11.21
CA THR A 39 22.85 1.47 10.21
C THR A 39 22.87 0.24 9.32
N MET A 40 21.72 -0.39 9.16
CA MET A 40 21.57 -1.45 8.17
C MET A 40 21.45 -0.83 6.79
N VAL A 41 22.35 -1.23 5.88
CA VAL A 41 22.37 -0.77 4.49
C VAL A 41 21.98 -1.93 3.58
N HIS A 42 21.00 -1.71 2.72
CA HIS A 42 20.63 -2.63 1.65
C HIS A 42 21.27 -2.13 0.36
N THR A 43 22.03 -2.96 -0.32
CA THR A 43 22.69 -2.62 -1.58
C THR A 43 22.11 -3.44 -2.71
N LEU A 44 21.75 -2.80 -3.81
CA LEU A 44 21.48 -3.42 -5.10
C LEU A 44 22.65 -3.17 -6.03
N GLY A 45 23.14 -4.20 -6.70
CA GLY A 45 24.14 -4.12 -7.75
C GLY A 45 23.68 -4.82 -9.02
N SER A 46 24.21 -4.47 -10.17
CA SER A 46 24.01 -5.19 -11.42
C SER A 46 25.26 -5.15 -12.30
N LYS A 47 25.38 -6.15 -13.17
CA LYS A 47 26.50 -6.30 -14.10
C LYS A 47 25.95 -6.55 -15.51
N THR A 48 26.71 -6.17 -16.51
CA THR A 48 26.44 -6.53 -17.90
C THR A 48 26.66 -8.03 -18.13
N VAL A 49 26.22 -8.55 -19.27
CA VAL A 49 26.38 -9.97 -19.64
C VAL A 49 27.84 -10.42 -19.63
N ASP A 50 28.76 -9.54 -19.97
CA ASP A 50 30.22 -9.76 -19.96
C ASP A 50 30.87 -9.51 -18.59
N GLY A 51 30.08 -9.27 -17.55
CA GLY A 51 30.51 -9.15 -16.17
C GLY A 51 30.99 -7.76 -15.73
N GLN A 52 30.91 -6.73 -16.58
CA GLN A 52 31.24 -5.37 -16.18
C GLN A 52 30.17 -4.79 -15.23
N ALA A 53 30.60 -4.10 -14.17
CA ALA A 53 29.67 -3.45 -13.25
C ALA A 53 28.89 -2.34 -13.96
N ILE A 54 27.57 -2.38 -13.86
CA ILE A 54 26.68 -1.28 -14.30
C ILE A 54 26.65 -0.21 -13.20
N GLY A 55 26.59 -0.63 -11.94
CA GLY A 55 26.59 0.24 -10.77
C GLY A 55 25.96 -0.42 -9.57
N THR A 56 25.93 0.33 -8.48
CA THR A 56 25.28 -0.03 -7.21
C THR A 56 24.36 1.08 -6.74
N LEU A 57 23.39 0.74 -5.90
CA LEU A 57 22.47 1.66 -5.25
C LEU A 57 22.28 1.23 -3.80
N ASP A 58 22.61 2.14 -2.87
CA ASP A 58 22.53 1.88 -1.45
C ASP A 58 21.28 2.51 -0.84
N PHE A 59 20.69 1.78 0.10
CA PHE A 59 19.49 2.16 0.84
C PHE A 59 19.79 2.07 2.34
N PRO A 60 20.32 3.15 2.95
CA PRO A 60 20.51 3.19 4.39
C PRO A 60 19.14 3.19 5.08
N THR A 61 18.85 2.13 5.82
CA THR A 61 17.54 1.95 6.43
C THR A 61 17.42 2.74 7.73
N ALA A 62 16.27 3.38 7.92
CA ALA A 62 15.97 4.15 9.13
C ALA A 62 15.04 3.39 10.09
N ILE A 63 14.10 2.63 9.55
CA ILE A 63 13.08 1.93 10.31
C ILE A 63 12.89 0.53 9.73
N ALA A 64 12.81 -0.48 10.60
CA ALA A 64 12.32 -1.81 10.27
C ALA A 64 10.84 -1.92 10.67
N ILE A 65 9.98 -2.30 9.72
CA ILE A 65 8.54 -2.50 9.92
C ILE A 65 8.22 -3.99 9.91
N GLY A 66 7.44 -4.42 10.88
CA GLY A 66 7.01 -5.80 11.09
C GLY A 66 7.63 -6.40 12.34
N SER A 67 6.89 -7.31 12.99
CA SER A 67 7.31 -7.95 14.24
C SER A 67 8.49 -8.93 14.09
N GLY A 68 8.87 -9.25 12.86
CA GLY A 68 9.86 -10.30 12.57
C GLY A 68 9.31 -11.73 12.59
N THR A 69 8.10 -11.95 13.08
CA THR A 69 7.49 -13.30 13.11
C THR A 69 7.28 -13.88 11.72
N ARG A 70 6.93 -13.03 10.75
CA ARG A 70 6.70 -13.43 9.34
C ARG A 70 7.72 -12.82 8.40
N GLY A 71 8.17 -11.63 8.70
CA GLY A 71 9.15 -10.87 7.95
C GLY A 71 9.25 -9.43 8.44
N ARG A 72 10.15 -8.69 7.84
CA ARG A 72 10.35 -7.26 8.04
C ARG A 72 10.54 -6.57 6.71
N SER A 73 9.88 -5.45 6.52
CA SER A 73 10.19 -4.47 5.48
C SER A 73 10.95 -3.30 6.09
N TYR A 74 11.67 -2.56 5.28
CA TYR A 74 12.54 -1.50 5.76
C TYR A 74 12.19 -0.19 5.07
N LEU A 75 12.27 0.89 5.82
CA LEU A 75 12.05 2.24 5.33
C LEU A 75 13.36 3.02 5.32
N VAL A 76 13.48 3.85 4.30
CA VAL A 76 14.63 4.72 4.02
C VAL A 76 14.16 6.16 4.09
N TYR A 77 14.96 7.03 4.69
CA TYR A 77 14.75 8.48 4.66
C TYR A 77 15.57 9.08 3.51
N ASP A 78 14.92 9.94 2.74
CA ASP A 78 15.57 10.81 1.78
C ASP A 78 15.06 12.24 2.02
N ALA A 79 15.86 13.06 2.66
CA ALA A 79 15.45 14.34 3.25
C ALA A 79 14.24 14.17 4.19
N ASP A 80 13.08 14.70 3.83
CA ASP A 80 11.81 14.57 4.56
C ASP A 80 10.87 13.50 3.95
N SER A 81 11.32 12.81 2.90
CA SER A 81 10.57 11.75 2.24
C SER A 81 10.89 10.38 2.83
N VAL A 82 9.87 9.50 2.88
CA VAL A 82 10.01 8.13 3.36
C VAL A 82 9.70 7.15 2.22
N TRP A 83 10.63 6.24 1.98
CA TRP A 83 10.56 5.25 0.92
C TRP A 83 10.68 3.84 1.48
N GLN A 84 10.00 2.88 0.88
CA GLN A 84 10.23 1.48 1.19
C GLN A 84 11.48 1.01 0.47
N SER A 85 12.38 0.33 1.20
CA SER A 85 13.51 -0.37 0.60
C SER A 85 13.02 -1.50 -0.31
N PRO A 86 13.71 -1.76 -1.45
CA PRO A 86 13.39 -2.89 -2.31
C PRO A 86 13.68 -4.25 -1.68
N VAL A 87 14.38 -4.29 -0.55
CA VAL A 87 14.79 -5.53 0.13
C VAL A 87 14.00 -5.72 1.41
N SER A 88 13.51 -6.94 1.66
CA SER A 88 12.79 -7.35 2.87
C SER A 88 13.35 -8.68 3.41
N TRP A 89 13.24 -8.87 4.71
CA TRP A 89 13.51 -10.14 5.38
C TRP A 89 12.26 -11.02 5.41
N PHE A 90 12.40 -12.29 5.01
CA PHE A 90 11.34 -13.30 5.05
C PHE A 90 11.66 -14.37 6.09
N SER A 91 11.11 -14.24 7.28
CA SER A 91 11.42 -15.10 8.44
C SER A 91 11.06 -16.56 8.21
N THR A 92 10.00 -16.86 7.49
CA THR A 92 9.58 -18.24 7.17
C THR A 92 10.57 -18.95 6.23
N LYS A 93 11.23 -18.18 5.36
CA LYS A 93 12.23 -18.68 4.40
C LYS A 93 13.66 -18.47 4.89
N LYS A 94 13.84 -17.74 5.98
CA LYS A 94 15.14 -17.34 6.54
C LYS A 94 16.07 -16.76 5.48
N ARG A 95 15.56 -15.83 4.68
CA ARG A 95 16.32 -15.18 3.62
C ARG A 95 15.88 -13.75 3.35
N TRP A 96 16.79 -13.01 2.76
CA TRP A 96 16.52 -11.74 2.11
C TRP A 96 15.91 -11.98 0.73
N ASP A 97 14.95 -11.14 0.33
CA ASP A 97 14.31 -11.19 -0.98
C ASP A 97 13.69 -9.83 -1.31
N ILE A 98 13.20 -9.66 -2.54
CA ILE A 98 12.51 -8.44 -2.95
C ILE A 98 11.30 -8.19 -2.07
N SER A 99 11.13 -6.92 -1.67
CA SER A 99 9.98 -6.46 -0.91
C SER A 99 8.68 -6.73 -1.67
N PRO A 100 7.61 -7.20 -0.99
CA PRO A 100 6.35 -7.52 -1.64
C PRO A 100 5.77 -6.33 -2.41
N GLY A 101 5.38 -6.58 -3.67
CA GLY A 101 4.84 -5.57 -4.56
C GLY A 101 5.88 -4.62 -5.17
N PHE A 102 7.17 -4.91 -5.01
CA PHE A 102 8.25 -4.20 -5.68
C PHE A 102 8.50 -4.81 -7.07
N ASP A 103 8.65 -3.95 -8.07
CA ASP A 103 9.13 -4.32 -9.39
C ASP A 103 10.43 -3.55 -9.68
N LEU A 104 11.56 -4.23 -9.60
CA LEU A 104 12.89 -3.63 -9.80
C LEU A 104 13.11 -3.09 -11.21
N GLY A 105 12.33 -3.56 -12.18
CA GLY A 105 12.46 -3.09 -13.56
C GLY A 105 11.74 -1.80 -13.86
N THR A 106 10.86 -1.33 -12.99
CA THR A 106 10.09 -0.10 -13.18
C THR A 106 10.35 0.95 -12.11
N ALA A 107 10.53 0.54 -10.86
CA ALA A 107 10.76 1.45 -9.75
C ALA A 107 11.78 0.89 -8.77
N THR A 108 12.80 1.67 -8.44
CA THR A 108 13.73 1.38 -7.34
C THR A 108 13.30 2.06 -6.04
N GLN A 109 12.22 2.81 -6.07
CA GLN A 109 11.64 3.51 -4.93
C GLN A 109 10.14 3.27 -4.88
N ARG A 110 9.61 3.06 -3.67
CA ARG A 110 8.18 2.98 -3.40
C ARG A 110 7.84 3.95 -2.29
N PRO A 111 6.95 4.94 -2.52
CA PRO A 111 6.59 5.90 -1.49
C PRO A 111 5.86 5.20 -0.33
N THR A 112 6.25 5.54 0.89
CA THR A 112 5.57 5.09 2.10
C THR A 112 4.49 6.10 2.45
N THR A 113 3.25 5.77 2.14
CA THR A 113 2.11 6.67 2.33
C THR A 113 1.60 6.66 3.77
N THR A 114 0.72 7.60 4.08
CA THR A 114 0.04 7.67 5.39
C THR A 114 -0.68 6.37 5.75
N GLU A 115 -1.27 5.67 4.77
CA GLU A 115 -1.97 4.39 5.00
C GLU A 115 -1.02 3.31 5.51
N CYS A 116 0.22 3.27 5.03
CA CYS A 116 1.23 2.34 5.54
C CYS A 116 1.58 2.67 6.99
N LEU A 117 1.93 3.94 7.25
CA LEU A 117 2.37 4.39 8.58
C LEU A 117 1.23 4.31 9.59
N TYR A 118 -0.01 4.59 9.20
CA TYR A 118 -1.18 4.55 10.07
C TYR A 118 -1.33 3.21 10.81
N CYS A 119 -1.06 2.09 10.14
CA CYS A 119 -1.18 0.76 10.73
C CYS A 119 0.08 0.27 11.43
N HIS A 120 1.25 0.87 11.16
CA HIS A 120 2.54 0.34 11.61
C HIS A 120 3.23 1.17 12.67
N ILE A 121 2.94 2.46 12.77
CA ILE A 121 3.54 3.36 13.77
C ILE A 121 2.47 4.06 14.61
N ASN A 122 2.88 4.60 15.75
CA ASN A 122 1.98 5.25 16.70
C ASN A 122 1.47 6.59 16.15
N GLN A 123 2.39 7.46 15.77
CA GLN A 123 2.10 8.80 15.30
C GLN A 123 3.09 9.22 14.21
N HIS A 124 2.59 10.02 13.26
CA HIS A 124 3.40 10.68 12.27
C HIS A 124 2.75 12.02 11.90
N GLU A 125 3.56 12.98 11.54
CA GLU A 125 3.09 14.27 11.07
C GLU A 125 3.47 14.41 9.60
N LYS A 126 2.46 14.32 8.72
CA LYS A 126 2.61 14.45 7.28
C LYS A 126 2.82 15.93 6.92
N ILE A 127 3.74 16.18 6.00
CA ILE A 127 3.87 17.51 5.40
C ILE A 127 2.66 17.73 4.47
N PRO A 128 1.93 18.84 4.62
CA PRO A 128 0.77 19.12 3.79
C PRO A 128 1.06 18.99 2.30
N ASP A 129 0.05 18.66 1.53
CA ASP A 129 0.09 18.52 0.07
C ASP A 129 1.06 17.45 -0.49
N SER A 130 1.72 16.67 0.36
CA SER A 130 2.65 15.61 -0.06
C SER A 130 2.04 14.21 0.04
N ILE A 131 2.63 13.22 -0.63
CA ILE A 131 2.21 11.81 -0.53
C ILE A 131 3.00 11.08 0.55
N ASN A 132 4.31 11.26 0.62
CA ASN A 132 5.22 10.50 1.48
C ASN A 132 6.27 11.35 2.22
N ARG A 133 5.97 12.63 2.45
CA ARG A 133 6.85 13.54 3.19
C ARG A 133 6.32 13.76 4.61
N TYR A 134 7.23 13.72 5.58
CA TYR A 134 6.90 13.75 7.02
C TYR A 134 7.90 14.60 7.78
N LYS A 135 7.52 15.04 8.97
CA LYS A 135 8.48 15.60 9.94
C LYS A 135 9.38 14.46 10.44
N LEU A 136 10.64 14.50 10.09
CA LEU A 136 11.66 13.49 10.40
C LEU A 136 12.77 14.06 11.27
N PRO A 137 13.53 13.21 12.00
CA PRO A 137 13.31 11.77 12.17
C PRO A 137 12.13 11.46 13.10
N LEU A 138 11.50 10.30 12.93
CA LEU A 138 10.48 9.83 13.88
C LEU A 138 11.15 9.47 15.22
N SER A 139 10.61 9.98 16.31
CA SER A 139 11.08 9.66 17.66
C SER A 139 10.72 8.22 18.05
N PRO A 140 11.41 7.59 19.01
CA PRO A 140 11.06 6.25 19.49
C PRO A 140 9.61 6.13 20.00
N LEU A 141 9.02 7.20 20.56
CA LEU A 141 7.62 7.22 21.02
C LEU A 141 6.61 7.23 19.85
N GLN A 142 7.01 7.67 18.67
CA GLN A 142 6.19 7.64 17.47
C GLN A 142 6.22 6.29 16.77
N LEU A 143 7.25 5.48 17.04
CA LEU A 143 7.39 4.15 16.43
C LEU A 143 6.57 3.10 17.17
N SER A 144 6.26 2.01 16.47
CA SER A 144 5.39 0.92 16.94
C SER A 144 3.97 1.39 17.29
N ILE A 145 3.12 0.44 17.64
CA ILE A 145 1.76 0.74 18.09
C ILE A 145 1.78 0.95 19.59
N GLY A 146 1.59 2.18 20.02
CA GLY A 146 1.58 2.59 21.42
C GLY A 146 0.20 2.48 22.08
N CYS A 147 0.15 2.82 23.36
CA CYS A 147 -1.05 2.75 24.19
C CYS A 147 -2.19 3.60 23.63
N GLU A 148 -1.88 4.80 23.14
CA GLU A 148 -2.87 5.77 22.65
C GLU A 148 -3.64 5.30 21.41
N ARG A 149 -3.12 4.32 20.65
CA ARG A 149 -3.84 3.74 19.51
C ARG A 149 -5.07 2.93 19.94
N CYS A 150 -5.13 2.49 21.20
CA CYS A 150 -6.23 1.71 21.76
C CYS A 150 -6.95 2.44 22.89
N HIS A 151 -6.28 3.34 23.57
CA HIS A 151 -6.79 4.03 24.77
C HIS A 151 -7.05 5.52 24.56
N GLY A 152 -6.71 6.09 23.40
CA GLY A 152 -6.77 7.54 23.15
C GLY A 152 -5.63 8.31 23.82
N PRO A 153 -5.65 9.65 23.74
CA PRO A 153 -4.61 10.51 24.30
C PRO A 153 -4.41 10.28 25.79
N GLY A 154 -3.18 10.01 26.22
CA GLY A 154 -2.85 9.62 27.59
C GLY A 154 -2.30 10.73 28.49
N GLU A 155 -2.13 11.96 28.00
CA GLU A 155 -1.51 13.06 28.73
C GLU A 155 -2.28 13.38 30.03
N LEU A 156 -3.59 13.61 29.92
CA LEU A 156 -4.44 13.88 31.07
C LEU A 156 -4.43 12.75 32.10
N HIS A 157 -4.52 11.51 31.60
CA HIS A 157 -4.44 10.32 32.45
C HIS A 157 -3.11 10.25 33.22
N SER A 158 -1.99 10.44 32.53
CA SER A 158 -0.67 10.43 33.14
C SER A 158 -0.54 11.51 34.21
N GLN A 159 -1.01 12.72 33.90
CA GLN A 159 -0.99 13.83 34.87
C GLN A 159 -1.84 13.51 36.11
N GLU A 160 -3.11 13.11 35.93
CA GLU A 160 -4.02 12.84 37.05
C GLU A 160 -3.55 11.67 37.93
N ARG A 161 -2.93 10.65 37.31
CA ARG A 161 -2.37 9.52 38.12
C ARG A 161 -1.07 9.90 38.82
N THR A 162 -0.27 10.79 38.25
CA THR A 162 0.93 11.31 38.93
C THR A 162 0.58 12.22 40.12
N GLU A 163 -0.51 12.95 40.01
CA GLU A 163 -1.04 13.83 41.05
C GLU A 163 -1.89 13.07 42.10
N ASP A 164 -2.01 11.74 42.00
CA ASP A 164 -2.88 10.89 42.84
C ASP A 164 -4.34 11.38 42.90
N LYS A 165 -4.83 12.02 41.86
CA LYS A 165 -6.21 12.54 41.78
C LYS A 165 -7.21 11.39 41.95
N PRO A 166 -8.18 11.45 42.89
CA PRO A 166 -9.10 10.37 43.11
C PRO A 166 -10.04 10.18 41.93
N LEU A 167 -10.42 8.92 41.68
CA LEU A 167 -11.46 8.59 40.71
C LEU A 167 -12.83 9.05 41.21
N ASP A 168 -13.70 9.47 40.31
CA ASP A 168 -15.06 9.91 40.61
C ASP A 168 -15.93 8.70 41.04
N ALA A 169 -16.27 8.63 42.31
CA ALA A 169 -17.11 7.55 42.84
C ALA A 169 -18.53 7.56 42.27
N SER A 170 -19.04 8.71 41.79
CA SER A 170 -20.36 8.81 41.17
C SER A 170 -20.41 8.12 39.79
N LEU A 171 -19.26 7.95 39.17
CA LEU A 171 -19.07 7.21 37.90
C LEU A 171 -18.61 5.75 38.15
N GLY A 172 -18.83 5.22 39.34
CA GLY A 172 -18.43 3.85 39.69
C GLY A 172 -16.93 3.62 39.75
N GLY A 173 -16.14 4.69 39.93
CA GLY A 173 -14.67 4.62 39.96
C GLY A 173 -14.05 4.38 38.56
N ILE A 174 -14.78 4.66 37.48
CA ILE A 174 -14.24 4.60 36.12
C ILE A 174 -13.33 5.81 35.90
N ASP A 175 -12.15 5.56 35.37
CA ASP A 175 -11.23 6.63 34.97
C ASP A 175 -11.69 7.23 33.64
N THR A 176 -12.14 8.48 33.67
CA THR A 176 -12.62 9.22 32.49
C THR A 176 -11.53 10.02 31.79
N SER A 177 -10.32 10.05 32.35
CA SER A 177 -9.18 10.73 31.71
C SER A 177 -8.57 9.92 30.56
N ILE A 178 -8.99 8.65 30.39
CA ILE A 178 -8.55 7.76 29.34
C ILE A 178 -9.67 6.79 28.93
N VAL A 179 -9.65 6.34 27.71
CA VAL A 179 -10.60 5.30 27.25
C VAL A 179 -10.13 3.91 27.72
N ASN A 180 -10.99 3.22 28.47
CA ASN A 180 -10.80 1.79 28.72
C ASN A 180 -11.70 1.00 27.77
N PRO A 181 -11.16 0.28 26.78
CA PRO A 181 -11.95 -0.46 25.79
C PRO A 181 -12.94 -1.44 26.41
N LYS A 182 -12.62 -1.99 27.59
CA LYS A 182 -13.51 -2.94 28.31
C LYS A 182 -14.88 -2.33 28.67
N HIS A 183 -14.96 -1.01 28.81
CA HIS A 183 -16.19 -0.29 29.14
C HIS A 183 -16.96 0.22 27.91
N LEU A 184 -16.42 0.00 26.71
CA LEU A 184 -17.08 0.37 25.45
C LEU A 184 -18.06 -0.72 25.03
N SER A 185 -19.03 -0.35 24.19
CA SER A 185 -19.86 -1.32 23.46
C SER A 185 -19.00 -2.20 22.55
N ASP A 186 -19.49 -3.37 22.20
CA ASP A 186 -18.78 -4.34 21.33
C ASP A 186 -18.34 -3.71 20.00
N ASP A 187 -19.20 -2.88 19.39
CA ASP A 187 -18.90 -2.23 18.11
C ASP A 187 -17.77 -1.19 18.23
N LEU A 188 -17.73 -0.44 19.33
CA LEU A 188 -16.64 0.51 19.59
C LEU A 188 -15.33 -0.20 19.95
N GLN A 189 -15.40 -1.35 20.66
CA GLN A 189 -14.23 -2.21 20.87
C GLN A 189 -13.69 -2.75 19.53
N LEU A 190 -14.59 -3.20 18.65
CA LEU A 190 -14.23 -3.69 17.32
C LEU A 190 -13.65 -2.56 16.45
N SER A 191 -14.15 -1.34 16.55
CA SER A 191 -13.63 -0.17 15.83
C SER A 191 -12.14 0.07 16.11
N ILE A 192 -11.68 -0.18 17.35
CA ILE A 192 -10.27 -0.10 17.73
C ILE A 192 -9.41 -1.10 16.95
N CYS A 193 -9.87 -2.32 16.77
CA CYS A 193 -9.13 -3.32 15.99
C CYS A 193 -9.28 -3.07 14.48
N ALA A 194 -10.47 -2.68 14.04
CA ALA A 194 -10.83 -2.44 12.65
C ALA A 194 -10.01 -1.31 12.02
N GLN A 195 -9.59 -0.31 12.80
CA GLN A 195 -8.78 0.79 12.29
C GLN A 195 -7.55 0.32 11.48
N CYS A 196 -6.97 -0.84 11.84
CA CYS A 196 -5.82 -1.43 11.16
C CYS A 196 -6.13 -2.77 10.49
N HIS A 197 -7.04 -3.58 11.06
CA HIS A 197 -7.28 -4.96 10.63
C HIS A 197 -8.49 -5.15 9.71
N LEU A 198 -9.35 -4.14 9.54
CA LEU A 198 -10.43 -4.12 8.55
C LEU A 198 -9.90 -3.58 7.22
N SER A 199 -9.42 -4.43 6.36
CA SER A 199 -8.94 -4.05 5.02
C SER A 199 -10.08 -3.93 4.01
N GLY A 200 -11.03 -4.86 4.04
CA GLY A 200 -12.08 -4.94 3.03
C GLY A 200 -11.54 -5.14 1.61
N LYS A 201 -12.34 -4.75 0.64
CA LYS A 201 -11.93 -4.61 -0.77
C LYS A 201 -11.50 -3.20 -1.11
N ALA A 202 -12.05 -2.22 -0.41
CA ALA A 202 -11.66 -0.84 -0.47
C ALA A 202 -11.86 -0.17 0.90
N ARG A 203 -11.05 0.84 1.17
CA ARG A 203 -11.19 1.77 2.29
C ARG A 203 -11.21 3.17 1.71
N VAL A 204 -12.08 4.01 2.23
CA VAL A 204 -12.22 5.40 1.83
C VAL A 204 -12.16 6.26 3.08
N THR A 205 -11.24 7.20 3.10
CA THR A 205 -11.20 8.23 4.13
C THR A 205 -12.37 9.20 3.89
N ARG A 206 -13.02 9.60 4.97
CA ARG A 206 -14.17 10.51 4.91
C ARG A 206 -13.72 11.90 4.43
N LYS A 207 -14.60 12.59 3.74
CA LYS A 207 -14.36 13.99 3.33
C LYS A 207 -13.98 14.82 4.56
N ASP A 208 -12.95 15.65 4.40
CA ASP A 208 -12.42 16.54 5.46
C ASP A 208 -11.93 15.81 6.72
N ARG A 209 -11.54 14.51 6.60
CA ARG A 209 -10.98 13.71 7.68
C ARG A 209 -9.64 13.10 7.27
N LEU A 210 -8.84 12.81 8.28
CA LEU A 210 -7.66 11.97 8.14
C LEU A 210 -7.90 10.66 8.91
N ALA A 211 -7.31 9.57 8.46
CA ALA A 211 -7.35 8.30 9.20
C ALA A 211 -6.83 8.48 10.64
N ASN A 212 -5.82 9.31 10.82
CA ASN A 212 -5.22 9.64 12.13
C ASN A 212 -6.13 10.47 13.06
N ASP A 213 -7.28 10.96 12.59
CA ASP A 213 -8.25 11.67 13.43
C ASP A 213 -9.08 10.71 14.29
N PHE A 214 -9.12 9.42 13.92
CA PHE A 214 -9.81 8.40 14.72
C PHE A 214 -9.29 8.37 16.15
N ARG A 215 -10.22 8.34 17.09
CA ARG A 215 -9.95 8.18 18.52
C ARG A 215 -10.74 7.00 19.07
N PRO A 216 -10.12 6.13 19.88
CA PRO A 216 -10.82 5.06 20.61
C PRO A 216 -12.03 5.60 21.37
N GLY A 217 -13.14 4.86 21.31
CA GLY A 217 -14.43 5.30 21.87
C GLY A 217 -15.34 6.01 20.86
N MET A 218 -14.84 6.31 19.65
CA MET A 218 -15.66 6.84 18.54
C MET A 218 -15.94 5.74 17.50
N PRO A 219 -17.06 5.81 16.78
CA PRO A 219 -17.29 4.94 15.62
C PRO A 219 -16.25 5.19 14.53
N LEU A 220 -15.62 4.11 14.03
CA LEU A 220 -14.57 4.24 13.00
C LEU A 220 -15.10 4.82 11.69
N GLU A 221 -16.35 4.57 11.37
CA GLU A 221 -17.03 5.05 10.16
C GLU A 221 -17.11 6.57 10.02
N LEU A 222 -16.93 7.31 11.12
CA LEU A 222 -16.81 8.78 11.08
C LEU A 222 -15.51 9.26 10.42
N PHE A 223 -14.54 8.38 10.25
CA PHE A 223 -13.20 8.68 9.74
C PHE A 223 -12.85 7.87 8.49
N ILE A 224 -13.19 6.59 8.50
CA ILE A 224 -12.87 5.63 7.44
C ILE A 224 -14.09 4.76 7.18
N ASN A 225 -14.53 4.74 5.93
CA ASN A 225 -15.51 3.76 5.48
C ASN A 225 -14.78 2.56 4.84
N ALA A 226 -15.27 1.36 5.07
CA ALA A 226 -14.72 0.12 4.52
C ALA A 226 -15.80 -0.64 3.75
N PHE A 227 -15.42 -1.20 2.62
CA PHE A 227 -16.32 -1.90 1.71
C PHE A 227 -15.87 -3.35 1.53
N LEU A 228 -16.81 -4.26 1.68
CA LEU A 228 -16.62 -5.69 1.45
C LEU A 228 -17.10 -6.05 0.03
N ALA A 229 -16.64 -7.19 -0.48
CA ALA A 229 -17.25 -7.75 -1.68
C ALA A 229 -18.71 -8.12 -1.37
N HIS A 230 -19.61 -7.84 -2.32
CA HIS A 230 -20.98 -8.32 -2.20
C HIS A 230 -20.98 -9.86 -2.03
N PRO A 231 -21.77 -10.44 -1.12
CA PRO A 231 -21.75 -11.89 -0.86
C PRO A 231 -21.92 -12.77 -2.09
N GLU A 232 -22.67 -12.28 -3.08
CA GLU A 232 -22.92 -12.99 -4.35
C GLU A 232 -21.89 -12.68 -5.45
N ALA A 233 -20.89 -11.83 -5.17
CA ALA A 233 -19.86 -11.51 -6.17
C ALA A 233 -18.86 -12.66 -6.31
N LYS A 234 -18.62 -13.11 -7.55
CA LYS A 234 -17.69 -14.22 -7.89
C LYS A 234 -16.21 -13.84 -7.80
N PHE A 235 -15.81 -13.09 -6.79
CA PHE A 235 -14.38 -12.77 -6.64
C PHE A 235 -13.70 -13.80 -5.74
N LYS A 236 -12.72 -14.53 -6.28
CA LYS A 236 -11.81 -15.33 -5.45
C LYS A 236 -11.02 -14.39 -4.55
N ASN A 237 -11.39 -14.35 -3.28
CA ASN A 237 -10.70 -13.56 -2.28
C ASN A 237 -9.32 -14.17 -2.00
N LYS A 238 -8.28 -13.69 -2.69
CA LYS A 238 -6.90 -14.15 -2.46
C LYS A 238 -6.30 -13.60 -1.17
N ALA A 239 -6.78 -12.45 -0.69
CA ALA A 239 -6.35 -11.85 0.57
C ALA A 239 -7.57 -11.21 1.25
N VAL A 240 -7.90 -11.68 2.43
CA VAL A 240 -8.96 -11.13 3.28
C VAL A 240 -8.32 -10.84 4.62
N GLY A 241 -8.60 -9.66 5.20
CA GLY A 241 -8.10 -9.29 6.52
C GLY A 241 -8.60 -10.25 7.61
N HIS A 242 -7.87 -10.35 8.71
CA HIS A 242 -8.30 -11.17 9.86
C HIS A 242 -9.68 -10.74 10.38
N PHE A 243 -9.94 -9.44 10.34
CA PHE A 243 -11.19 -8.85 10.78
C PHE A 243 -12.36 -9.33 9.93
N ASP A 244 -12.26 -9.22 8.60
CA ASP A 244 -13.30 -9.65 7.66
C ASP A 244 -13.60 -11.15 7.78
N GLN A 245 -12.58 -11.95 8.07
CA GLN A 245 -12.72 -13.39 8.27
C GLN A 245 -13.42 -13.71 9.60
N MET A 246 -13.01 -13.04 10.68
CA MET A 246 -13.60 -13.25 12.01
C MET A 246 -15.11 -12.95 12.02
N LEU A 247 -15.56 -11.95 11.26
CA LEU A 247 -16.99 -11.65 11.12
C LEU A 247 -17.79 -12.82 10.54
N GLN A 248 -17.16 -13.66 9.71
CA GLN A 248 -17.77 -14.85 9.09
C GLN A 248 -17.67 -16.10 9.99
N ALA A 249 -16.93 -16.02 11.11
CA ALA A 249 -16.70 -17.13 12.00
C ALA A 249 -18.02 -17.65 12.59
N LYS A 250 -18.25 -18.97 12.54
CA LYS A 250 -19.47 -19.58 13.08
C LYS A 250 -19.60 -19.39 14.58
N CYS A 251 -18.52 -19.43 15.34
CA CYS A 251 -18.53 -19.17 16.78
C CYS A 251 -19.00 -17.74 17.10
N ARG A 252 -18.62 -16.72 16.30
CA ARG A 252 -19.15 -15.36 16.46
C ARG A 252 -20.65 -15.28 16.16
N THR A 253 -21.08 -15.81 15.00
CA THR A 253 -22.50 -15.77 14.62
C THR A 253 -23.38 -16.57 15.58
N ALA A 254 -22.92 -17.74 16.04
CA ALA A 254 -23.65 -18.59 16.98
C ALA A 254 -23.70 -18.03 18.41
N SER A 255 -22.70 -17.21 18.81
CA SER A 255 -22.70 -16.52 20.10
C SER A 255 -23.50 -15.22 20.12
N GLY A 256 -24.18 -14.87 19.02
CA GLY A 256 -24.88 -13.58 18.90
C GLY A 256 -23.92 -12.37 18.89
N GLY A 257 -22.72 -12.53 18.33
CA GLY A 257 -21.73 -11.46 18.22
C GLY A 257 -20.79 -11.30 19.41
N LYS A 258 -20.94 -12.07 20.48
CA LYS A 258 -20.17 -11.94 21.73
C LYS A 258 -18.67 -12.26 21.59
N LEU A 259 -18.27 -12.99 20.53
CA LEU A 259 -16.85 -13.23 20.27
C LEU A 259 -16.20 -11.96 19.72
N LEU A 260 -15.31 -11.37 20.49
CA LEU A 260 -14.48 -10.22 20.12
C LEU A 260 -13.03 -10.66 19.85
N CYS A 261 -12.22 -9.78 19.28
CA CYS A 261 -10.79 -10.05 19.07
C CYS A 261 -10.09 -10.35 20.41
N THR A 262 -10.45 -9.64 21.47
CA THR A 262 -9.92 -9.80 22.82
C THR A 262 -10.40 -11.07 23.54
N SER A 263 -11.33 -11.82 22.96
CA SER A 263 -11.70 -13.15 23.49
C SER A 263 -10.56 -14.17 23.34
N CYS A 264 -9.63 -13.95 22.39
CA CYS A 264 -8.49 -14.83 22.13
C CYS A 264 -7.16 -14.08 22.17
N HIS A 265 -7.16 -12.76 21.88
CA HIS A 265 -5.95 -11.96 21.81
C HIS A 265 -5.83 -11.01 23.00
N ASP A 266 -4.75 -11.14 23.78
CA ASP A 266 -4.38 -10.14 24.78
C ASP A 266 -3.49 -9.06 24.12
N PRO A 267 -3.96 -7.82 23.98
CA PRO A 267 -3.20 -6.78 23.31
C PRO A 267 -1.98 -6.29 24.12
N HIS A 268 -1.93 -6.58 25.42
CA HIS A 268 -0.86 -6.16 26.32
C HIS A 268 0.24 -7.21 26.46
N ALA A 269 -0.04 -8.46 26.15
CA ALA A 269 0.90 -9.56 26.34
C ALA A 269 1.63 -9.94 25.04
N SER A 270 2.87 -10.36 25.20
CA SER A 270 3.67 -11.02 24.17
C SER A 270 4.05 -12.39 24.70
N PHE A 271 3.57 -13.43 24.06
CA PHE A 271 3.82 -14.82 24.45
C PHE A 271 4.80 -15.48 23.50
N GLU A 272 5.61 -16.38 24.03
CA GLU A 272 6.35 -17.31 23.19
C GLU A 272 5.39 -18.19 22.38
N PRO A 273 5.76 -18.64 21.16
CA PRO A 273 4.83 -19.32 20.25
C PRO A 273 4.11 -20.53 20.88
N GLN A 274 4.80 -21.32 21.68
CA GLN A 274 4.19 -22.49 22.33
C GLN A 274 3.22 -22.12 23.47
N GLU A 275 3.50 -21.06 24.20
CA GLU A 275 2.62 -20.53 25.23
C GLU A 275 1.37 -19.91 24.59
N ALA A 276 1.55 -19.11 23.55
CA ALA A 276 0.44 -18.54 22.76
C ALA A 276 -0.50 -19.64 22.24
N LEU A 277 0.07 -20.71 21.69
CA LEU A 277 -0.73 -21.84 21.18
C LEU A 277 -1.57 -22.49 22.29
N ARG A 278 -0.98 -22.75 23.47
CA ARG A 278 -1.71 -23.33 24.60
C ARG A 278 -2.88 -22.44 25.02
N ARG A 279 -2.65 -21.14 25.17
CA ARG A 279 -3.72 -20.19 25.53
C ARG A 279 -4.85 -20.20 24.51
N PHE A 280 -4.56 -20.13 23.21
CA PHE A 280 -5.60 -20.19 22.18
C PHE A 280 -6.41 -21.50 22.21
N ILE A 281 -5.77 -22.64 22.51
CA ILE A 281 -6.48 -23.91 22.70
C ILE A 281 -7.39 -23.84 23.93
N ASP A 282 -6.93 -23.26 25.03
CA ASP A 282 -7.71 -23.11 26.26
C ASP A 282 -8.89 -22.15 26.05
N ASP A 283 -8.70 -21.07 25.29
CA ASP A 283 -9.78 -20.15 24.89
C ASP A 283 -10.86 -20.91 24.07
N CYS A 284 -10.47 -21.78 23.13
CA CYS A 284 -11.41 -22.63 22.40
C CYS A 284 -12.18 -23.55 23.35
N LYS A 285 -11.48 -24.22 24.27
CA LYS A 285 -12.04 -25.15 25.24
C LYS A 285 -12.97 -24.47 26.26
N SER A 286 -12.77 -23.17 26.55
CA SER A 286 -13.65 -22.43 27.46
C SER A 286 -15.11 -22.41 27.01
N CYS A 287 -15.38 -22.41 25.72
CA CYS A 287 -16.70 -22.50 25.11
C CYS A 287 -17.05 -23.92 24.67
N HIS A 288 -16.08 -24.71 24.24
CA HIS A 288 -16.28 -26.08 23.71
C HIS A 288 -16.05 -27.17 24.77
N GLN A 289 -16.55 -26.98 25.99
CA GLN A 289 -16.35 -27.91 27.11
C GLN A 289 -17.07 -29.26 26.91
N THR A 290 -18.25 -29.25 26.31
CA THR A 290 -19.11 -30.43 26.14
C THR A 290 -19.18 -30.95 24.71
N GLN A 291 -18.84 -30.11 23.72
CA GLN A 291 -18.80 -30.50 22.32
C GLN A 291 -17.40 -30.99 21.97
N VAL A 292 -17.19 -32.27 22.17
CA VAL A 292 -15.91 -32.91 21.84
C VAL A 292 -15.71 -32.92 20.32
N CYS A 293 -14.46 -32.69 19.88
CA CYS A 293 -14.08 -32.91 18.50
C CYS A 293 -14.46 -34.34 18.07
N THR A 294 -15.14 -34.47 16.92
CA THR A 294 -15.60 -35.77 16.39
C THR A 294 -14.54 -36.46 15.53
N GLU A 295 -13.35 -35.84 15.37
CA GLU A 295 -12.25 -36.45 14.67
C GLU A 295 -11.70 -37.65 15.42
N VAL A 296 -11.16 -38.64 14.69
CA VAL A 296 -10.60 -39.85 15.29
C VAL A 296 -9.38 -39.53 16.16
N GLN A 297 -9.26 -40.26 17.27
CA GLN A 297 -8.23 -40.00 18.27
C GLN A 297 -6.83 -40.00 17.69
N GLU A 298 -6.53 -40.93 16.76
CA GLU A 298 -5.21 -41.01 16.11
C GLU A 298 -4.84 -39.72 15.35
N THR A 299 -5.80 -39.07 14.69
CA THR A 299 -5.56 -37.78 13.99
C THR A 299 -5.37 -36.67 15.00
N ARG A 300 -6.13 -36.65 16.08
CA ARG A 300 -6.01 -35.67 17.16
C ARG A 300 -4.67 -35.76 17.87
N ASP A 301 -4.21 -36.99 18.15
CA ASP A 301 -2.89 -37.22 18.78
C ASP A 301 -1.74 -36.77 17.90
N LYS A 302 -1.81 -37.01 16.59
CA LYS A 302 -0.83 -36.50 15.61
C LYS A 302 -0.74 -34.98 15.59
N GLN A 303 -1.85 -34.30 15.82
CA GLN A 303 -1.95 -32.85 15.88
C GLN A 303 -1.85 -32.28 17.31
N GLN A 304 -1.58 -33.12 18.32
CA GLN A 304 -1.52 -32.73 19.73
C GLN A 304 -2.76 -31.97 20.23
N ASP A 305 -3.94 -32.33 19.76
CA ASP A 305 -5.21 -31.64 19.98
C ASP A 305 -5.18 -30.15 19.60
N ASN A 306 -4.35 -29.76 18.63
CA ASN A 306 -4.23 -28.39 18.15
C ASN A 306 -5.47 -28.00 17.33
N CYS A 307 -6.45 -27.38 17.98
CA CYS A 307 -7.68 -26.91 17.33
C CYS A 307 -7.41 -25.95 16.16
N ILE A 308 -6.35 -25.14 16.26
CA ILE A 308 -6.00 -24.11 15.28
C ILE A 308 -5.54 -24.73 13.96
N GLU A 309 -4.76 -25.81 14.02
CA GLU A 309 -4.21 -26.50 12.84
C GLU A 309 -5.35 -26.92 11.88
N CYS A 310 -6.46 -27.39 12.44
CA CYS A 310 -7.61 -27.88 11.66
C CYS A 310 -8.64 -26.78 11.37
N HIS A 311 -8.99 -25.94 12.36
CA HIS A 311 -10.09 -24.99 12.25
C HIS A 311 -9.68 -23.60 11.77
N MET A 312 -8.39 -23.28 11.83
CA MET A 312 -7.79 -22.01 11.40
C MET A 312 -6.57 -22.27 10.51
N PRO A 313 -6.70 -23.02 9.40
CA PRO A 313 -5.55 -23.43 8.61
C PRO A 313 -4.73 -22.24 8.12
N THR A 314 -3.43 -22.44 8.08
CA THR A 314 -2.50 -21.44 7.57
C THR A 314 -2.39 -21.56 6.06
N ASN A 315 -2.54 -20.46 5.34
CA ASN A 315 -2.38 -20.41 3.89
C ASN A 315 -0.88 -20.41 3.55
N SER A 316 -0.36 -21.54 3.06
CA SER A 316 1.08 -21.71 2.77
C SER A 316 1.59 -20.96 1.53
N ASN A 317 0.69 -20.43 0.69
CA ASN A 317 1.04 -19.87 -0.63
C ASN A 317 1.31 -18.36 -0.62
N THR A 318 1.29 -17.69 0.52
CA THR A 318 1.49 -16.25 0.59
C THR A 318 2.93 -15.92 0.99
N ASN A 319 3.76 -15.62 0.01
CA ASN A 319 5.07 -15.00 0.20
C ASN A 319 4.98 -13.50 0.55
N ILE A 320 3.81 -13.00 0.92
CA ILE A 320 3.54 -11.58 1.11
C ILE A 320 3.47 -11.30 2.61
N ALA A 321 4.36 -10.45 3.10
CA ALA A 321 4.52 -10.14 4.52
C ALA A 321 3.27 -9.50 5.19
N HIS A 322 2.32 -8.98 4.43
CA HIS A 322 1.14 -8.24 4.91
C HIS A 322 -0.19 -9.02 4.84
N ILE A 323 -0.16 -10.30 4.45
CA ILE A 323 -1.37 -11.08 4.30
C ILE A 323 -1.58 -11.97 5.52
N SER A 324 -2.83 -12.02 6.01
CA SER A 324 -3.26 -13.00 6.99
C SER A 324 -2.98 -14.41 6.48
N LEU A 325 -2.13 -15.12 7.20
CA LEU A 325 -1.83 -16.50 6.89
C LEU A 325 -2.77 -17.47 7.61
N THR A 326 -3.34 -17.07 8.73
CA THR A 326 -4.23 -17.89 9.54
C THR A 326 -5.68 -17.55 9.22
N ASP A 327 -6.49 -18.55 8.88
CA ASP A 327 -7.90 -18.37 8.53
C ASP A 327 -8.75 -18.12 9.77
N HIS A 328 -9.23 -16.90 9.96
CA HIS A 328 -10.05 -16.47 11.08
C HIS A 328 -11.56 -16.72 10.88
N ARG A 329 -11.95 -17.38 9.78
CA ARG A 329 -13.36 -17.82 9.62
C ARG A 329 -13.75 -18.93 10.59
N ILE A 330 -12.76 -19.61 11.18
CA ILE A 330 -12.90 -20.67 12.17
C ILE A 330 -13.92 -21.70 11.67
N MET A 331 -13.55 -22.38 10.59
CA MET A 331 -14.45 -23.27 9.85
C MET A 331 -14.74 -24.54 10.63
N ARG A 332 -15.99 -24.95 10.68
CA ARG A 332 -16.37 -26.24 11.27
C ARG A 332 -15.77 -27.42 10.51
N ARG A 333 -15.66 -27.29 9.18
CA ARG A 333 -15.05 -28.29 8.28
C ARG A 333 -14.08 -27.59 7.33
N PRO A 334 -12.77 -27.79 7.47
CA PRO A 334 -11.75 -27.09 6.68
C PRO A 334 -11.83 -27.32 5.16
N SER A 335 -12.47 -28.42 4.73
CA SER A 335 -12.52 -28.85 3.33
C SER A 335 -13.76 -28.37 2.56
N GLU A 336 -14.67 -27.62 3.17
CA GLU A 336 -15.83 -27.09 2.44
C GLU A 336 -15.38 -25.91 1.55
N PRO A 337 -15.47 -26.02 0.20
CA PRO A 337 -15.20 -24.88 -0.67
C PRO A 337 -16.25 -23.79 -0.43
N ALA A 338 -15.82 -22.52 -0.48
CA ALA A 338 -16.75 -21.41 -0.45
C ALA A 338 -17.76 -21.58 -1.62
N ALA A 339 -19.05 -21.47 -1.31
CA ALA A 339 -20.11 -21.58 -2.30
C ALA A 339 -19.86 -20.62 -3.47
N SER A 340 -19.85 -21.15 -4.70
CA SER A 340 -19.76 -20.36 -5.90
C SER A 340 -21.16 -19.87 -6.26
N ASN A 341 -21.46 -18.61 -6.01
CA ASN A 341 -22.70 -17.99 -6.46
C ASN A 341 -22.46 -17.16 -7.73
N ASP A 342 -23.44 -17.15 -8.62
CA ASP A 342 -23.48 -16.20 -9.73
C ASP A 342 -23.68 -14.81 -9.15
N GLY A 343 -22.83 -13.86 -9.52
CA GLY A 343 -22.89 -12.50 -8.96
C GLY A 343 -24.23 -11.81 -9.26
N PRO A 344 -24.59 -10.81 -8.45
CA PRO A 344 -25.85 -10.09 -8.58
C PRO A 344 -25.92 -9.42 -9.95
N LYS A 345 -27.07 -9.55 -10.62
CA LYS A 345 -27.27 -8.96 -11.97
C LYS A 345 -27.54 -7.46 -11.92
N ASP A 346 -27.99 -6.93 -10.78
CA ASP A 346 -28.45 -5.53 -10.60
C ASP A 346 -27.99 -4.84 -9.30
N GLN A 347 -26.99 -5.38 -8.58
CA GLN A 347 -26.53 -4.82 -7.31
C GLN A 347 -25.05 -4.43 -7.40
N SER A 348 -24.64 -3.46 -6.56
CA SER A 348 -23.25 -3.05 -6.44
C SER A 348 -22.32 -4.22 -6.11
N LEU A 349 -21.13 -4.24 -6.69
CA LEU A 349 -20.09 -5.24 -6.41
C LEU A 349 -19.52 -5.13 -4.99
N LEU A 350 -19.66 -3.96 -4.37
CA LEU A 350 -19.21 -3.66 -3.02
C LEU A 350 -20.40 -3.29 -2.15
N VAL A 351 -20.31 -3.69 -0.88
CA VAL A 351 -21.26 -3.31 0.17
C VAL A 351 -20.48 -2.69 1.33
N PRO A 352 -21.02 -1.64 1.98
CA PRO A 352 -20.39 -1.05 3.15
C PRO A 352 -20.34 -2.07 4.28
N TYR A 353 -19.23 -2.10 5.02
CA TYR A 353 -19.14 -2.87 6.25
C TYR A 353 -20.02 -2.26 7.35
N PHE A 354 -19.91 -0.95 7.53
CA PHE A 354 -20.71 -0.25 8.51
C PHE A 354 -22.13 -0.03 7.97
N GLN A 355 -23.12 -0.56 8.68
CA GLN A 355 -24.55 -0.46 8.35
C GLN A 355 -25.24 0.33 9.45
N SER A 356 -24.74 1.53 9.74
CA SER A 356 -25.29 2.38 10.79
C SER A 356 -25.91 3.65 10.20
N ASP A 357 -26.78 4.28 10.97
CA ASP A 357 -27.39 5.57 10.63
C ASP A 357 -26.48 6.76 10.94
N VAL A 358 -25.20 6.51 11.28
CA VAL A 358 -24.21 7.56 11.60
C VAL A 358 -23.87 8.39 10.36
N LEU A 359 -23.87 7.73 9.19
CA LEU A 359 -23.59 8.37 7.91
C LEU A 359 -24.88 8.63 7.13
N SER A 360 -25.01 9.80 6.54
CA SER A 360 -26.10 10.06 5.60
C SER A 360 -26.02 9.14 4.38
N PRO A 361 -27.14 8.82 3.73
CA PRO A 361 -27.16 8.02 2.51
C PRO A 361 -26.30 8.63 1.37
N GLU A 362 -26.20 9.94 1.33
CA GLU A 362 -25.42 10.69 0.36
C GLU A 362 -23.92 10.48 0.57
N GLU A 363 -23.46 10.60 1.82
CA GLU A 363 -22.08 10.34 2.17
C GLU A 363 -21.69 8.88 1.90
N GLN A 364 -22.57 7.93 2.22
CA GLN A 364 -22.34 6.52 1.90
C GLN A 364 -22.22 6.28 0.38
N ARG A 365 -23.04 6.96 -0.43
CA ARG A 365 -22.95 6.87 -1.90
C ARG A 365 -21.68 7.52 -2.46
N ARG A 366 -21.25 8.66 -1.93
CA ARG A 366 -19.97 9.29 -2.27
C ARG A 366 -18.82 8.30 -2.05
N ASP A 367 -18.74 7.73 -0.85
CA ASP A 367 -17.66 6.80 -0.49
C ASP A 367 -17.73 5.50 -1.31
N LEU A 368 -18.94 4.98 -1.58
CA LEU A 368 -19.11 3.82 -2.45
C LEU A 368 -18.64 4.11 -3.89
N GLY A 369 -18.93 5.29 -4.41
CA GLY A 369 -18.44 5.73 -5.72
C GLY A 369 -16.91 5.70 -5.80
N ILE A 370 -16.22 6.28 -4.83
CA ILE A 370 -14.75 6.27 -4.75
C ILE A 370 -14.23 4.82 -4.60
N ALA A 371 -14.83 4.03 -3.71
CA ALA A 371 -14.45 2.64 -3.48
C ALA A 371 -14.58 1.77 -4.75
N LEU A 372 -15.65 1.94 -5.51
CA LEU A 372 -15.88 1.22 -6.76
C LEU A 372 -14.82 1.56 -7.81
N ILE A 373 -14.42 2.83 -7.95
CA ILE A 373 -13.35 3.22 -8.87
C ILE A 373 -12.04 2.56 -8.46
N GLY A 374 -11.57 2.72 -7.22
CA GLY A 374 -10.33 2.07 -6.77
C GLY A 374 -10.37 0.54 -6.83
N PHE A 375 -11.56 -0.07 -6.73
CA PHE A 375 -11.73 -1.51 -6.92
C PHE A 375 -11.63 -1.92 -8.39
N THR A 376 -12.25 -1.15 -9.30
CA THR A 376 -12.23 -1.46 -10.75
C THR A 376 -10.86 -1.27 -11.39
N GLU A 377 -10.00 -0.40 -10.86
CA GLU A 377 -8.61 -0.24 -11.33
C GLU A 377 -7.80 -1.54 -11.20
N LYS A 378 -8.08 -2.34 -10.16
CA LYS A 378 -7.45 -3.65 -9.92
C LYS A 378 -8.04 -4.79 -10.74
N MET A 379 -9.10 -4.52 -11.51
CA MET A 379 -9.75 -5.53 -12.36
C MET A 379 -9.09 -5.61 -13.73
N PRO A 380 -9.03 -6.81 -14.34
CA PRO A 380 -8.68 -6.96 -15.75
C PRO A 380 -9.57 -6.09 -16.66
N MET A 381 -8.97 -5.50 -17.68
CA MET A 381 -9.67 -4.58 -18.58
C MET A 381 -10.84 -5.22 -19.33
N ASN A 382 -10.74 -6.51 -19.62
CA ASN A 382 -11.72 -7.26 -20.42
C ASN A 382 -12.88 -7.86 -19.63
N LEU A 383 -13.00 -7.56 -18.33
CA LEU A 383 -14.13 -8.07 -17.53
C LEU A 383 -15.43 -7.33 -17.89
N PRO A 384 -16.49 -8.03 -18.33
CA PRO A 384 -17.75 -7.41 -18.76
C PRO A 384 -18.40 -6.52 -17.68
N ILE A 385 -18.22 -6.87 -16.39
CA ILE A 385 -18.79 -6.13 -15.26
C ILE A 385 -18.07 -4.80 -14.98
N LYS A 386 -16.83 -4.60 -15.50
CA LYS A 386 -16.03 -3.42 -15.18
C LYS A 386 -16.71 -2.14 -15.64
N ARG A 387 -17.12 -2.05 -16.90
CA ARG A 387 -17.74 -0.83 -17.46
C ARG A 387 -19.04 -0.43 -16.75
N PRO A 388 -20.03 -1.32 -16.54
CA PRO A 388 -21.23 -0.97 -15.78
C PRO A 388 -20.93 -0.48 -14.36
N THR A 389 -19.94 -1.07 -13.69
CA THR A 389 -19.51 -0.64 -12.33
C THR A 389 -18.93 0.77 -12.34
N VAL A 390 -18.10 1.08 -13.35
CA VAL A 390 -17.54 2.44 -13.50
C VAL A 390 -18.65 3.46 -13.78
N GLU A 391 -19.62 3.12 -14.64
CA GLU A 391 -20.77 4.00 -14.96
C GLU A 391 -21.65 4.24 -13.71
N GLN A 392 -21.87 3.22 -12.88
CA GLN A 392 -22.54 3.35 -11.58
C GLN A 392 -21.79 4.29 -10.64
N ALA A 393 -20.49 4.09 -10.46
CA ALA A 393 -19.64 4.94 -9.62
C ALA A 393 -19.62 6.38 -10.10
N ARG A 394 -19.48 6.58 -11.41
CA ARG A 394 -19.53 7.90 -12.06
C ARG A 394 -20.81 8.68 -11.72
N ALA A 395 -21.97 8.01 -11.78
CA ALA A 395 -23.25 8.66 -11.42
C ALA A 395 -23.27 9.10 -9.95
N MET A 396 -22.81 8.24 -9.04
CA MET A 396 -22.71 8.55 -7.60
C MET A 396 -21.77 9.72 -7.34
N LEU A 397 -20.62 9.76 -8.00
CA LEU A 397 -19.63 10.83 -7.84
C LEU A 397 -20.14 12.17 -8.37
N LYS A 398 -20.85 12.20 -9.50
CA LYS A 398 -21.46 13.41 -10.02
C LYS A 398 -22.50 13.98 -9.05
N GLU A 399 -23.37 13.14 -8.51
CA GLU A 399 -24.34 13.56 -7.49
C GLU A 399 -23.66 14.12 -6.23
N ALA A 400 -22.57 13.49 -5.77
CA ALA A 400 -21.79 13.97 -4.62
C ALA A 400 -21.18 15.36 -4.89
N LEU A 401 -20.62 15.57 -6.09
CA LEU A 401 -19.96 16.82 -6.49
C LEU A 401 -20.92 17.98 -6.76
N GLU A 402 -22.19 17.71 -7.09
CA GLU A 402 -23.24 18.75 -7.13
C GLU A 402 -23.48 19.37 -5.75
N ARG A 403 -23.30 18.60 -4.68
CA ARG A 403 -23.50 19.04 -3.29
C ARG A 403 -22.21 19.54 -2.63
N SER A 404 -21.09 18.94 -2.99
CA SER A 404 -19.76 19.24 -2.44
C SER A 404 -18.76 19.46 -3.57
N PRO A 405 -18.79 20.61 -4.24
CA PRO A 405 -17.89 20.89 -5.38
C PRO A 405 -16.41 21.08 -4.99
N ASP A 406 -16.12 21.11 -3.69
CA ASP A 406 -14.78 21.17 -3.08
C ASP A 406 -14.20 19.78 -2.75
N ASP A 407 -14.93 18.69 -3.05
CA ASP A 407 -14.49 17.31 -2.74
C ASP A 407 -13.42 16.83 -3.72
N ILE A 408 -12.16 16.95 -3.29
CA ILE A 408 -10.98 16.63 -4.11
C ILE A 408 -10.96 15.13 -4.46
N ASP A 409 -11.21 14.25 -3.47
CA ASP A 409 -11.17 12.81 -3.67
C ASP A 409 -12.22 12.34 -4.68
N ALA A 410 -13.42 12.95 -4.61
CA ALA A 410 -14.50 12.67 -5.55
C ALA A 410 -14.16 13.16 -6.98
N TRP A 411 -13.48 14.32 -7.14
CA TRP A 411 -13.00 14.78 -8.45
C TRP A 411 -11.91 13.88 -9.02
N ILE A 412 -10.95 13.44 -8.22
CA ILE A 412 -9.91 12.49 -8.64
C ILE A 412 -10.57 11.19 -9.12
N ALA A 413 -11.47 10.62 -8.31
CA ALA A 413 -12.19 9.40 -8.66
C ALA A 413 -13.06 9.57 -9.92
N LEU A 414 -13.73 10.71 -10.09
CA LEU A 414 -14.52 11.02 -11.28
C LEU A 414 -13.63 11.10 -12.53
N SER A 415 -12.47 11.75 -12.45
CA SER A 415 -11.53 11.82 -13.57
C SER A 415 -11.05 10.42 -14.00
N THR A 416 -10.75 9.56 -13.03
CA THR A 416 -10.40 8.14 -13.29
C THR A 416 -11.56 7.39 -13.95
N ALA A 417 -12.79 7.61 -13.49
CA ALA A 417 -13.99 7.02 -14.10
C ALA A 417 -14.17 7.43 -15.57
N GLU A 418 -14.01 8.72 -15.86
CA GLU A 418 -14.15 9.26 -17.23
C GLU A 418 -13.06 8.69 -18.18
N ILE A 419 -11.81 8.53 -17.70
CA ILE A 419 -10.75 7.82 -18.46
C ILE A 419 -11.16 6.37 -18.72
N ALA A 420 -11.65 5.66 -17.71
CA ALA A 420 -11.99 4.24 -17.83
C ALA A 420 -13.13 3.95 -18.83
N ILE A 421 -14.00 4.93 -19.12
CA ILE A 421 -15.05 4.82 -20.13
C ILE A 421 -14.72 5.48 -21.46
N GLY A 422 -13.50 6.07 -21.59
CA GLY A 422 -13.00 6.64 -22.83
C GLY A 422 -13.37 8.10 -23.10
N ASN A 423 -13.58 8.91 -22.03
CA ASN A 423 -13.94 10.33 -22.10
C ASN A 423 -12.81 11.23 -21.58
N PRO A 424 -11.65 11.34 -22.25
CA PRO A 424 -10.49 12.07 -21.75
C PRO A 424 -10.75 13.57 -21.53
N ASP A 425 -11.58 14.22 -22.36
CA ASP A 425 -11.93 15.64 -22.18
C ASP A 425 -12.74 15.86 -20.90
N ALA A 426 -13.69 14.98 -20.61
CA ALA A 426 -14.46 15.04 -19.36
C ALA A 426 -13.59 14.77 -18.13
N ALA A 427 -12.62 13.85 -18.25
CA ALA A 427 -11.63 13.59 -17.22
C ALA A 427 -10.75 14.82 -16.95
N LEU A 428 -10.32 15.50 -18.00
CA LEU A 428 -9.53 16.73 -17.90
C LEU A 428 -10.30 17.84 -17.19
N ALA A 429 -11.59 18.03 -17.56
CA ALA A 429 -12.45 18.99 -16.89
C ALA A 429 -12.66 18.67 -15.39
N ALA A 430 -12.82 17.39 -15.05
CA ALA A 430 -12.96 16.94 -13.67
C ALA A 430 -11.69 17.22 -12.85
N ILE A 431 -10.53 16.83 -13.36
CA ILE A 431 -9.28 17.01 -12.59
C ILE A 431 -8.85 18.48 -12.48
N GLN A 432 -9.20 19.32 -13.45
CA GLN A 432 -9.02 20.76 -13.35
C GLN A 432 -9.85 21.37 -12.21
N SER A 433 -10.99 20.76 -11.86
CA SER A 433 -11.77 21.21 -10.69
C SER A 433 -11.06 20.88 -9.38
N ALA A 434 -10.48 19.66 -9.25
CA ALA A 434 -9.62 19.33 -8.12
C ALA A 434 -8.41 20.26 -8.02
N MET A 435 -7.76 20.57 -9.16
CA MET A 435 -6.59 21.45 -9.21
C MET A 435 -6.91 22.88 -8.74
N ARG A 436 -8.12 23.39 -9.01
CA ARG A 436 -8.55 24.69 -8.49
C ARG A 436 -8.70 24.70 -6.97
N ALA A 437 -9.16 23.58 -6.39
CA ALA A 437 -9.34 23.42 -4.94
C ALA A 437 -8.01 23.16 -4.21
N ALA A 438 -7.11 22.39 -4.81
CA ALA A 438 -5.83 21.98 -4.21
C ALA A 438 -4.66 22.04 -5.22
N PRO A 439 -4.22 23.24 -5.63
CA PRO A 439 -3.25 23.41 -6.72
C PRO A 439 -1.84 22.91 -6.40
N LYS A 440 -1.51 22.68 -5.13
CA LYS A 440 -0.21 22.19 -4.67
C LYS A 440 -0.22 20.71 -4.28
N SER A 441 -1.41 20.10 -4.20
CA SER A 441 -1.52 18.70 -3.80
C SER A 441 -0.77 17.79 -4.77
N GLU A 442 0.20 17.04 -4.26
CA GLU A 442 1.00 16.09 -5.02
C GLU A 442 0.10 15.01 -5.66
N GLU A 443 -0.95 14.61 -4.96
CA GLU A 443 -1.93 13.63 -5.47
C GLU A 443 -2.73 14.20 -6.65
N VAL A 444 -3.20 15.44 -6.54
CA VAL A 444 -3.92 16.12 -7.63
C VAL A 444 -3.00 16.34 -8.83
N LEU A 445 -1.78 16.84 -8.62
CA LEU A 445 -0.81 17.07 -9.69
C LEU A 445 -0.43 15.76 -10.41
N ALA A 446 -0.29 14.65 -9.67
CA ALA A 446 -0.02 13.35 -10.27
C ALA A 446 -1.19 12.87 -11.14
N GLN A 447 -2.42 13.11 -10.71
CA GLN A 447 -3.61 12.79 -11.50
C GLN A 447 -3.77 13.72 -12.71
N VAL A 448 -3.43 15.01 -12.58
CA VAL A 448 -3.39 15.96 -13.72
C VAL A 448 -2.41 15.47 -14.78
N ALA A 449 -1.19 15.08 -14.37
CA ALA A 449 -0.18 14.58 -15.29
C ALA A 449 -0.68 13.34 -16.05
N TYR A 450 -1.30 12.39 -15.35
CA TYR A 450 -1.86 11.18 -15.94
C TYR A 450 -3.02 11.46 -16.90
N VAL A 451 -3.99 12.26 -16.48
CA VAL A 451 -5.17 12.58 -17.31
C VAL A 451 -4.75 13.38 -18.55
N ALA A 452 -3.85 14.33 -18.41
CA ALA A 452 -3.32 15.12 -19.51
C ALA A 452 -2.55 14.25 -20.53
N GLU A 453 -1.75 13.29 -20.05
CA GLU A 453 -1.09 12.28 -20.90
C GLU A 453 -2.11 11.52 -21.74
N VAL A 454 -3.15 10.95 -21.12
CA VAL A 454 -4.20 10.18 -21.80
C VAL A 454 -5.01 11.04 -22.77
N ALA A 455 -5.22 12.32 -22.46
CA ALA A 455 -5.90 13.30 -23.31
C ALA A 455 -4.99 13.85 -24.44
N GLY A 456 -3.73 13.42 -24.53
CA GLY A 456 -2.76 13.91 -25.54
C GLY A 456 -2.28 15.35 -25.28
N ARG A 457 -2.49 15.89 -24.08
CA ARG A 457 -2.09 17.24 -23.67
C ARG A 457 -0.73 17.17 -22.97
N LEU A 458 0.32 16.87 -23.76
CA LEU A 458 1.67 16.70 -23.25
C LEU A 458 2.20 17.96 -22.56
N ASP A 459 1.82 19.15 -23.04
CA ASP A 459 2.12 20.44 -22.43
C ASP A 459 1.66 20.52 -20.96
N LEU A 460 0.43 20.13 -20.68
CA LEU A 460 -0.13 20.12 -19.33
C LEU A 460 0.47 19.01 -18.45
N SER A 461 0.75 17.85 -19.05
CA SER A 461 1.39 16.75 -18.34
C SER A 461 2.79 17.12 -17.87
N ILE A 462 3.62 17.72 -18.77
CA ILE A 462 4.96 18.18 -18.44
C ILE A 462 4.93 19.28 -17.38
N ALA A 463 4.00 20.24 -17.48
CA ALA A 463 3.86 21.30 -16.49
C ALA A 463 3.57 20.72 -15.09
N ALA A 464 2.59 19.82 -14.97
CA ALA A 464 2.27 19.15 -13.71
C ALA A 464 3.44 18.31 -13.16
N LEU A 465 4.19 17.64 -14.04
CA LEU A 465 5.39 16.88 -13.66
C LEU A 465 6.55 17.76 -13.22
N ASN A 466 6.69 18.99 -13.75
CA ASN A 466 7.66 19.97 -13.27
C ASN A 466 7.34 20.37 -11.82
N ASP A 467 6.06 20.65 -11.52
CA ASP A 467 5.64 20.97 -10.15
C ASP A 467 5.85 19.77 -9.21
N LEU A 468 5.55 18.56 -9.65
CA LEU A 468 5.77 17.32 -8.88
C LEU A 468 7.25 17.09 -8.55
N VAL A 469 8.15 17.24 -9.53
CA VAL A 469 9.60 17.10 -9.32
C VAL A 469 10.13 18.21 -8.41
N SER A 470 9.59 19.42 -8.52
CA SER A 470 9.96 20.53 -7.63
C SER A 470 9.53 20.27 -6.19
N ASN A 471 8.32 19.72 -5.99
CA ASN A 471 7.75 19.42 -4.67
C ASN A 471 8.39 18.17 -4.02
N ASN A 472 8.76 17.17 -4.83
CA ASN A 472 9.34 15.91 -4.36
C ASN A 472 10.51 15.48 -5.28
N PRO A 473 11.68 16.17 -5.17
CA PRO A 473 12.82 15.93 -6.06
C PRO A 473 13.44 14.54 -5.91
N GLY A 474 13.22 13.86 -4.78
CA GLY A 474 13.65 12.49 -4.54
C GLY A 474 12.82 11.45 -5.31
N SER A 475 11.65 11.82 -5.86
CA SER A 475 10.79 10.87 -6.59
C SER A 475 11.36 10.55 -7.98
N THR A 476 11.98 9.40 -8.11
CA THR A 476 12.46 8.86 -9.39
C THR A 476 11.31 8.69 -10.39
N ASP A 477 10.13 8.30 -9.92
CA ASP A 477 8.96 8.05 -10.78
C ASP A 477 8.49 9.32 -11.50
N TYR A 478 8.46 10.47 -10.82
CA TYR A 478 8.08 11.74 -11.46
C TYR A 478 9.10 12.19 -12.47
N ARG A 479 10.38 12.02 -12.17
CA ARG A 479 11.47 12.32 -13.09
C ARG A 479 11.40 11.45 -14.34
N ILE A 480 11.16 10.15 -14.19
CA ILE A 480 11.00 9.22 -15.31
C ILE A 480 9.78 9.59 -16.17
N LYS A 481 8.63 9.84 -15.55
CA LYS A 481 7.42 10.25 -16.29
C LYS A 481 7.65 11.55 -17.05
N ARG A 482 8.31 12.53 -16.43
CA ARG A 482 8.65 13.78 -17.10
C ARG A 482 9.53 13.56 -18.33
N MET A 483 10.60 12.77 -18.22
CA MET A 483 11.45 12.43 -19.35
C MET A 483 10.68 11.74 -20.49
N VAL A 484 9.78 10.80 -20.14
CA VAL A 484 8.94 10.10 -21.14
C VAL A 484 8.04 11.10 -21.86
N MET A 485 7.43 12.04 -21.15
CA MET A 485 6.56 13.07 -21.77
C MET A 485 7.37 14.06 -22.59
N GLN A 486 8.57 14.45 -22.15
CA GLN A 486 9.49 15.30 -22.91
C GLN A 486 9.92 14.64 -24.23
N VAL A 487 10.29 13.34 -24.18
CA VAL A 487 10.60 12.59 -25.41
C VAL A 487 9.39 12.53 -26.36
N ALA A 488 8.19 12.30 -25.83
CA ALA A 488 6.96 12.28 -26.62
C ALA A 488 6.61 13.65 -27.22
N ASN A 489 7.00 14.75 -26.54
CA ASN A 489 6.82 16.13 -27.01
C ASN A 489 7.92 16.61 -27.96
N GLY A 490 9.03 15.88 -28.09
CA GLY A 490 10.20 16.27 -28.88
C GLY A 490 11.25 17.06 -28.13
N ASP A 491 11.13 17.22 -26.81
CA ASP A 491 12.04 17.97 -25.92
C ASP A 491 13.26 17.08 -25.54
N PHE A 492 14.01 16.64 -26.56
CA PHE A 492 15.09 15.64 -26.39
C PHE A 492 16.26 16.17 -25.55
N TYR A 493 16.54 17.48 -25.60
CA TYR A 493 17.64 18.06 -24.86
C TYR A 493 17.40 18.00 -23.35
N GLU A 494 16.21 18.38 -22.91
CA GLU A 494 15.76 18.33 -21.51
C GLU A 494 15.71 16.89 -21.01
N ALA A 495 15.16 15.99 -21.82
CA ALA A 495 15.09 14.55 -21.49
C ALA A 495 16.48 13.93 -21.35
N GLN A 496 17.44 14.32 -22.21
CA GLN A 496 18.83 13.85 -22.13
C GLN A 496 19.53 14.34 -20.85
N ALA A 497 19.43 15.63 -20.54
CA ALA A 497 20.03 16.20 -19.34
C ALA A 497 19.49 15.54 -18.06
N GLU A 498 18.17 15.33 -17.99
CA GLU A 498 17.53 14.64 -16.88
C GLU A 498 17.95 13.17 -16.77
N SER A 499 18.05 12.46 -17.91
CA SER A 499 18.46 11.06 -17.93
C SER A 499 19.88 10.86 -17.44
N GLN A 500 20.80 11.76 -17.83
CA GLN A 500 22.20 11.74 -17.36
C GLN A 500 22.28 11.93 -15.85
N GLU A 501 21.55 12.91 -15.31
CA GLU A 501 21.52 13.16 -13.88
C GLU A 501 20.88 11.99 -13.12
N LEU A 502 19.80 11.41 -13.64
CA LEU A 502 19.16 10.27 -13.00
C LEU A 502 20.07 9.03 -13.02
N ILE A 503 20.78 8.76 -14.12
CA ILE A 503 21.76 7.66 -14.20
C ILE A 503 22.91 7.86 -13.22
N ARG A 504 23.33 9.09 -12.97
CA ARG A 504 24.40 9.41 -12.01
C ARG A 504 24.00 9.03 -10.58
N VAL A 505 22.75 9.30 -10.17
CA VAL A 505 22.25 9.01 -8.81
C VAL A 505 21.61 7.61 -8.69
N ASN A 506 21.10 7.08 -9.79
CA ASN A 506 20.51 5.75 -9.86
C ASN A 506 20.93 5.02 -11.16
N PRO A 507 22.11 4.41 -11.19
CA PRO A 507 22.64 3.76 -12.39
C PRO A 507 21.83 2.53 -12.82
N LEU A 508 20.98 2.01 -11.95
CA LEU A 508 20.20 0.80 -12.14
C LEU A 508 18.78 1.05 -12.73
N GLN A 509 18.51 2.28 -13.21
CA GLN A 509 17.20 2.64 -13.75
C GLN A 509 17.10 2.37 -15.26
N PRO A 510 16.35 1.32 -15.70
CA PRO A 510 16.34 0.90 -17.11
C PRO A 510 15.74 1.97 -18.04
N THR A 511 14.69 2.67 -17.60
CA THR A 511 14.00 3.67 -18.43
C THR A 511 14.90 4.90 -18.67
N ALA A 512 15.66 5.34 -17.67
CA ALA A 512 16.62 6.43 -17.86
C ALA A 512 17.72 6.04 -18.87
N ARG A 513 18.23 4.81 -18.80
CA ARG A 513 19.19 4.25 -19.77
C ARG A 513 18.60 4.19 -21.18
N LEU A 514 17.35 3.74 -21.32
CA LEU A 514 16.66 3.73 -22.61
C LEU A 514 16.54 5.13 -23.20
N ILE A 515 16.09 6.11 -22.41
CA ILE A 515 15.94 7.50 -22.86
C ILE A 515 17.28 8.11 -23.25
N GLN A 516 18.32 7.91 -22.43
CA GLN A 516 19.68 8.31 -22.77
C GLN A 516 20.13 7.70 -24.10
N GLY A 517 19.85 6.41 -24.31
CA GLY A 517 20.15 5.72 -25.55
C GLY A 517 19.41 6.29 -26.76
N MET A 518 18.14 6.62 -26.61
CA MET A 518 17.34 7.27 -27.66
C MET A 518 17.88 8.65 -28.01
N CYS A 519 18.21 9.48 -27.01
CA CYS A 519 18.76 10.82 -27.22
C CYS A 519 20.14 10.78 -27.91
N LEU A 520 21.05 9.92 -27.47
CA LEU A 520 22.37 9.72 -28.11
C LEU A 520 22.24 9.23 -29.56
N TYR A 521 21.32 8.27 -29.80
CA TYR A 521 21.09 7.76 -31.16
C TYR A 521 20.56 8.87 -32.07
N GLY A 522 19.61 9.66 -31.60
CA GLY A 522 19.03 10.79 -32.35
C GLY A 522 20.00 11.92 -32.61
N SER A 523 20.97 12.18 -31.72
CA SER A 523 22.04 13.18 -31.92
C SER A 523 23.18 12.69 -32.81
N GLY A 524 23.10 11.46 -33.35
CA GLY A 524 24.06 10.91 -34.31
C GLY A 524 25.06 9.91 -33.72
N ASP A 525 25.23 9.83 -32.40
CA ASP A 525 26.05 8.79 -31.77
C ASP A 525 25.29 7.49 -31.64
N LYS A 526 25.05 6.85 -32.81
CA LYS A 526 24.29 5.60 -32.92
C LYS A 526 24.91 4.44 -32.13
N SER A 527 26.25 4.45 -31.95
CA SER A 527 26.97 3.40 -31.22
C SER A 527 26.77 3.52 -29.70
N ALA A 528 27.03 4.71 -29.15
CA ALA A 528 26.78 4.95 -27.72
C ALA A 528 25.29 4.78 -27.36
N GLY A 529 24.38 5.24 -28.24
CA GLY A 529 22.95 5.07 -28.05
C GLY A 529 22.54 3.61 -27.90
N ARG A 530 23.00 2.71 -28.78
CA ARG A 530 22.73 1.27 -28.68
C ARG A 530 23.31 0.65 -27.42
N LYS A 531 24.51 1.03 -27.01
CA LYS A 531 25.14 0.55 -25.77
C LYS A 531 24.28 0.85 -24.53
N GLU A 532 23.72 2.06 -24.42
CA GLU A 532 22.82 2.41 -23.31
C GLU A 532 21.52 1.59 -23.34
N VAL A 533 20.97 1.31 -24.53
CA VAL A 533 19.79 0.44 -24.68
C VAL A 533 20.13 -1.00 -24.28
N ASP A 534 21.30 -1.53 -24.61
CA ASP A 534 21.75 -2.85 -24.19
C ASP A 534 21.86 -2.93 -22.67
N ILE A 535 22.36 -1.87 -22.01
CA ILE A 535 22.36 -1.79 -20.54
C ILE A 535 20.93 -1.79 -20.01
N ALA A 536 20.01 -1.02 -20.59
CA ALA A 536 18.61 -1.01 -20.21
C ALA A 536 17.97 -2.41 -20.31
N MET A 537 18.28 -3.13 -21.39
CA MET A 537 17.82 -4.52 -21.60
C MET A 537 18.39 -5.49 -20.54
N ASN A 538 19.63 -5.31 -20.11
CA ASN A 538 20.24 -6.11 -19.05
C ASN A 538 19.59 -5.86 -17.69
N LEU A 539 19.21 -4.61 -17.40
CA LEU A 539 18.53 -4.22 -16.17
C LEU A 539 17.06 -4.66 -16.11
N ALA A 540 16.44 -4.99 -17.24
CA ALA A 540 15.04 -5.41 -17.29
C ALA A 540 14.86 -6.78 -16.60
N SER A 541 14.01 -6.84 -15.57
CA SER A 541 13.78 -8.03 -14.75
C SER A 541 12.79 -9.02 -15.36
N THR A 542 11.96 -8.58 -16.32
CA THR A 542 10.95 -9.42 -16.98
C THR A 542 11.05 -9.38 -18.50
N GLN A 543 10.58 -10.45 -19.15
CA GLN A 543 10.51 -10.50 -20.61
C GLN A 543 9.61 -9.37 -21.19
N GLN A 544 8.56 -9.02 -20.47
CA GLN A 544 7.65 -7.93 -20.88
C GLN A 544 8.38 -6.58 -20.91
N GLN A 545 9.20 -6.28 -19.90
CA GLN A 545 10.01 -5.07 -19.86
C GLN A 545 11.02 -5.04 -21.01
N LYS A 546 11.70 -6.15 -21.27
CA LYS A 546 12.61 -6.26 -22.41
C LYS A 546 11.91 -5.96 -23.73
N MET A 547 10.74 -6.55 -23.94
CA MET A 547 9.94 -6.29 -25.13
C MET A 547 9.50 -4.82 -25.24
N MET A 548 9.15 -4.19 -24.13
CA MET A 548 8.79 -2.77 -24.09
C MET A 548 9.97 -1.89 -24.49
N ILE A 549 11.14 -2.09 -23.88
CA ILE A 549 12.39 -1.36 -24.19
C ILE A 549 12.71 -1.48 -25.68
N GLN A 550 12.71 -2.71 -26.21
CA GLN A 550 13.00 -2.97 -27.61
C GLN A 550 11.98 -2.31 -28.55
N THR A 551 10.69 -2.36 -28.18
CA THR A 551 9.62 -1.77 -28.99
C THR A 551 9.74 -0.24 -29.04
N TRP A 552 10.00 0.40 -27.90
CA TRP A 552 10.16 1.85 -27.84
C TRP A 552 11.36 2.31 -28.65
N PHE A 553 12.50 1.64 -28.46
CA PHE A 553 13.70 1.97 -29.23
C PHE A 553 13.51 1.76 -30.73
N ASN A 554 12.89 0.66 -31.18
CA ASN A 554 12.66 0.40 -32.59
C ASN A 554 11.70 1.44 -33.22
N ARG A 555 10.65 1.84 -32.50
CA ARG A 555 9.73 2.91 -32.94
C ARG A 555 10.45 4.24 -33.09
N PHE A 556 11.30 4.58 -32.14
CA PHE A 556 12.11 5.78 -32.18
C PHE A 556 13.08 5.76 -33.38
N VAL A 557 13.79 4.66 -33.61
CA VAL A 557 14.69 4.50 -34.77
C VAL A 557 13.93 4.64 -36.08
N ALA A 558 12.74 4.04 -36.19
CA ALA A 558 11.91 4.15 -37.40
C ALA A 558 11.42 5.60 -37.63
N PHE A 559 11.05 6.31 -36.55
CA PHE A 559 10.69 7.73 -36.63
C PHE A 559 11.86 8.60 -37.10
N GLN A 560 13.06 8.41 -36.56
CA GLN A 560 14.27 9.14 -36.98
C GLN A 560 14.60 8.86 -38.46
N ALA A 561 14.54 7.60 -38.89
CA ALA A 561 14.82 7.24 -40.30
C ALA A 561 13.82 7.87 -41.28
N LYS A 562 12.55 8.03 -40.88
CA LYS A 562 11.54 8.71 -41.69
C LYS A 562 11.85 10.21 -41.79
N ASN A 563 12.19 10.87 -40.71
CA ASN A 563 12.54 12.28 -40.70
C ASN A 563 13.84 12.57 -41.50
N GLU A 564 14.82 11.66 -41.49
CA GLU A 564 16.02 11.75 -42.34
C GLU A 564 15.70 11.63 -43.85
N GLN A 565 14.62 10.93 -44.21
CA GLN A 565 14.19 10.74 -45.61
C GLN A 565 13.32 11.89 -46.15
N ASP A 566 12.44 12.42 -45.28
CA ASP A 566 11.47 13.46 -45.68
C ASP A 566 12.09 14.89 -45.73
N GLY A 567 13.35 15.05 -45.30
CA GLY A 567 14.09 16.33 -45.26
C GLY A 567 13.66 17.25 -44.11
N PRO A 568 14.37 18.37 -43.86
CA PRO A 568 14.11 19.24 -42.71
C PRO A 568 12.92 20.19 -42.89
N GLU A 569 11.79 19.71 -43.41
CA GLU A 569 10.53 20.46 -43.39
C GLU A 569 9.75 20.11 -42.13
N GLY A 570 9.94 20.90 -41.06
CA GLY A 570 9.02 20.87 -39.94
C GLY A 570 9.58 20.84 -38.52
N LEU A 571 10.81 21.29 -38.30
CA LEU A 571 11.14 21.75 -36.96
C LEU A 571 10.81 23.25 -36.87
N PRO A 572 9.89 23.69 -36.00
CA PRO A 572 9.75 25.12 -35.75
C PRO A 572 11.07 25.61 -35.15
N GLU A 573 11.69 26.57 -35.81
CA GLU A 573 12.77 27.35 -35.22
C GLU A 573 12.23 28.00 -33.94
N ARG A 574 12.75 27.55 -32.79
CA ARG A 574 12.73 28.08 -31.42
C ARG A 574 11.41 28.61 -30.85
#